data_f3f84efa44e387e70d9c44d897fe377d
#
_entry.id   f3f84efa44e387e70d9c44d897fe377d
#
_cell.length_a   1.000
_cell.length_b   1.000
_cell.length_c   1.000
_cell.angle_alpha   90.00
_cell.angle_beta   90.00
_cell.angle_gamma   90.00
#
_symmetry.space_group_name_H-M   'P 1'
#
loop_
_entity.id
_entity.type
_entity.pdbx_description
1 polymer ?
#
loop_
_entity_poly.entity_id
_entity_poly.type
_entity_poly.pdbx_seq_one_letter_code
_entity_poly.pdbx_strand_id
1 'polypeptide(L)'
;MSDNTVLNIWVPGVPIPQGSKTARVMGGRAVMFEINDHKLRPWRKAVALAARAAWAGREPIAGPVELRLTFFLPRGKTVRRALPTTKPDLVKLARAVEDSLTDAQVWADDSLVVDEHLHKRYAEEAGPGVRIRVLDLLGGTATARPGRG
;
A
#
# COMPACT_ATOMS: atom_id res chain seq x y z
N MET A 1 16.84 4.62 -20.56
CA MET A 1 16.95 3.84 -19.37
C MET A 1 15.66 3.16 -19.04
N SER A 2 15.72 1.92 -18.97
CA SER A 2 14.52 1.22 -18.60
C SER A 2 14.43 1.19 -17.09
N ASP A 3 13.27 1.26 -16.57
CA ASP A 3 13.07 0.96 -15.18
C ASP A 3 12.25 -0.32 -15.10
N ASN A 4 12.25 -0.91 -13.93
CA ASN A 4 11.59 -2.18 -13.72
C ASN A 4 10.19 -2.00 -13.16
N THR A 5 9.58 -0.87 -13.44
CA THR A 5 8.22 -0.61 -12.98
C THR A 5 7.25 -1.54 -13.70
N VAL A 6 6.54 -2.34 -12.93
CA VAL A 6 5.54 -3.28 -13.46
C VAL A 6 4.13 -2.90 -13.06
N LEU A 7 3.98 -1.97 -12.12
CA LEU A 7 2.68 -1.43 -11.72
C LEU A 7 2.87 0.03 -11.35
N ASN A 8 2.00 0.91 -11.85
CA ASN A 8 2.00 2.31 -11.48
C ASN A 8 0.56 2.79 -11.53
N ILE A 9 -0.07 2.92 -10.36
CA ILE A 9 -1.48 3.25 -10.27
C ILE A 9 -1.73 4.36 -9.25
N TRP A 10 -2.84 5.05 -9.44
CA TRP A 10 -3.39 6.02 -8.51
C TRP A 10 -4.69 5.47 -7.96
N VAL A 11 -4.81 5.43 -6.63
CA VAL A 11 -6.04 5.00 -5.98
C VAL A 11 -6.58 6.18 -5.18
N PRO A 12 -7.73 6.76 -5.59
CA PRO A 12 -8.31 7.89 -4.86
C PRO A 12 -8.98 7.41 -3.57
N GLY A 13 -9.05 8.29 -2.61
CA GLY A 13 -9.69 8.04 -1.32
C GLY A 13 -8.79 8.44 -0.18
N VAL A 14 -9.36 8.59 1.01
CA VAL A 14 -8.57 8.95 2.17
C VAL A 14 -7.80 7.71 2.63
N PRO A 15 -6.46 7.74 2.61
CA PRO A 15 -5.68 6.59 3.06
C PRO A 15 -5.93 6.31 4.54
N ILE A 16 -6.10 5.04 4.88
CA ILE A 16 -6.42 4.61 6.23
C ILE A 16 -5.28 3.72 6.75
N PRO A 17 -4.78 3.97 7.97
CA PRO A 17 -3.70 3.15 8.53
C PRO A 17 -4.21 1.81 9.06
N GLN A 18 -3.32 0.82 9.06
CA GLN A 18 -3.58 -0.50 9.61
C GLN A 18 -2.56 -0.80 10.70
N GLY A 19 -2.97 -1.55 11.70
CA GLY A 19 -2.06 -1.93 12.79
C GLY A 19 -2.34 -1.22 14.09
N SER A 20 -3.36 -0.37 14.14
CA SER A 20 -3.77 0.30 15.36
C SER A 20 -4.93 -0.49 15.94
N LYS A 21 -4.71 -1.19 17.03
CA LYS A 21 -5.71 -2.08 17.60
C LYS A 21 -6.09 -1.66 19.02
N THR A 22 -7.30 -2.01 19.41
CA THR A 22 -7.78 -1.80 20.75
C THR A 22 -8.40 -3.09 21.27
N ALA A 23 -8.36 -3.29 22.59
CA ALA A 23 -8.96 -4.45 23.21
C ALA A 23 -10.35 -4.11 23.73
N ARG A 24 -11.26 -5.04 23.61
CA ARG A 24 -12.61 -4.94 24.19
C ARG A 24 -12.94 -6.24 24.90
N VAL A 25 -13.77 -6.14 25.93
CA VAL A 25 -14.24 -7.33 26.65
C VAL A 25 -15.56 -7.74 26.04
N MET A 26 -15.61 -8.97 25.53
CA MET A 26 -16.80 -9.54 24.93
C MET A 26 -16.98 -10.96 25.45
N GLY A 27 -18.12 -11.22 26.07
CA GLY A 27 -18.38 -12.54 26.63
C GLY A 27 -17.36 -12.95 27.69
N GLY A 28 -16.86 -11.97 28.50
CA GLY A 28 -15.88 -12.26 29.52
C GLY A 28 -14.45 -12.44 29.01
N ARG A 29 -14.19 -12.19 27.72
CA ARG A 29 -12.88 -12.39 27.12
C ARG A 29 -12.42 -11.11 26.47
N ALA A 30 -11.10 -10.86 26.53
CA ALA A 30 -10.52 -9.73 25.84
C ALA A 30 -10.36 -10.09 24.36
N VAL A 31 -10.87 -9.24 23.48
CA VAL A 31 -10.79 -9.42 22.04
C VAL A 31 -10.14 -8.18 21.43
N MET A 32 -9.19 -8.38 20.54
CA MET A 32 -8.52 -7.27 19.87
C MET A 32 -9.27 -6.88 18.61
N PHE A 33 -9.48 -5.59 18.43
CA PHE A 33 -10.13 -5.04 17.25
C PHE A 33 -9.24 -4.00 16.61
N GLU A 34 -9.24 -3.97 15.27
CA GLU A 34 -8.55 -2.95 14.51
C GLU A 34 -9.30 -1.61 14.70
N ILE A 35 -8.58 -0.58 15.13
CA ILE A 35 -9.16 0.75 15.23
C ILE A 35 -9.48 1.24 13.82
N ASN A 36 -10.63 1.84 13.63
CA ASN A 36 -11.10 2.32 12.32
C ASN A 36 -11.35 1.21 11.30
N ASP A 37 -11.64 -0.01 11.77
CA ASP A 37 -11.88 -1.12 10.86
C ASP A 37 -12.97 -0.82 9.83
N HIS A 38 -14.01 -0.09 10.22
CA HIS A 38 -15.09 0.27 9.33
C HIS A 38 -14.65 1.18 8.18
N LYS A 39 -13.50 1.87 8.33
CA LYS A 39 -12.91 2.69 7.29
C LYS A 39 -11.82 1.94 6.56
N LEU A 40 -11.09 1.10 7.29
CA LEU A 40 -9.96 0.37 6.74
C LEU A 40 -10.39 -0.65 5.70
N ARG A 41 -11.45 -1.41 5.97
CA ARG A 41 -11.92 -2.44 5.03
C ARG A 41 -12.28 -1.88 3.67
N PRO A 42 -13.10 -0.82 3.57
CA PRO A 42 -13.40 -0.25 2.26
C PRO A 42 -12.16 0.30 1.56
N TRP A 43 -11.23 0.90 2.32
CA TRP A 43 -9.99 1.42 1.76
C TRP A 43 -9.15 0.29 1.17
N ARG A 44 -8.93 -0.78 1.94
CA ARG A 44 -8.16 -1.93 1.47
C ARG A 44 -8.82 -2.56 0.25
N LYS A 45 -10.13 -2.64 0.24
CA LYS A 45 -10.85 -3.18 -0.90
C LYS A 45 -10.65 -2.32 -2.14
N ALA A 46 -10.70 -1.00 -1.99
CA ALA A 46 -10.48 -0.09 -3.11
C ALA A 46 -9.08 -0.25 -3.69
N VAL A 47 -8.06 -0.33 -2.84
CA VAL A 47 -6.69 -0.53 -3.28
C VAL A 47 -6.54 -1.88 -3.98
N ALA A 48 -7.07 -2.94 -3.39
CA ALA A 48 -6.96 -4.28 -3.98
C ALA A 48 -7.68 -4.37 -5.32
N LEU A 49 -8.85 -3.76 -5.46
CA LEU A 49 -9.58 -3.78 -6.73
C LEU A 49 -8.82 -3.03 -7.81
N ALA A 50 -8.28 -1.86 -7.49
CA ALA A 50 -7.52 -1.08 -8.44
C ALA A 50 -6.26 -1.84 -8.88
N ALA A 51 -5.56 -2.45 -7.93
CA ALA A 51 -4.37 -3.21 -8.23
C ALA A 51 -4.68 -4.44 -9.06
N ARG A 52 -5.76 -5.16 -8.72
CA ARG A 52 -6.14 -6.36 -9.46
C ARG A 52 -6.50 -6.03 -10.91
N ALA A 53 -7.22 -4.93 -11.12
CA ALA A 53 -7.58 -4.49 -12.46
C ALA A 53 -6.34 -4.14 -13.28
N ALA A 54 -5.40 -3.43 -12.69
CA ALA A 54 -4.18 -3.03 -13.39
C ALA A 54 -3.23 -4.22 -13.61
N TRP A 55 -3.21 -5.17 -12.68
CA TRP A 55 -2.37 -6.36 -12.82
C TRP A 55 -2.87 -7.29 -13.91
N ALA A 56 -4.18 -7.30 -14.15
CA ALA A 56 -4.83 -7.98 -15.28
C ALA A 56 -4.50 -9.47 -15.35
N GLY A 57 -4.51 -10.13 -14.23
CA GLY A 57 -4.34 -11.58 -14.20
C GLY A 57 -2.93 -12.09 -14.47
N ARG A 58 -1.94 -11.21 -14.49
CA ARG A 58 -0.55 -11.67 -14.64
C ARG A 58 -0.16 -12.53 -13.44
N GLU A 59 0.87 -13.36 -13.63
CA GLU A 59 1.37 -14.17 -12.54
C GLU A 59 1.91 -13.28 -11.42
N PRO A 60 1.68 -13.64 -10.15
CA PRO A 60 2.27 -12.89 -9.06
C PRO A 60 3.79 -12.88 -9.16
N ILE A 61 4.40 -11.75 -8.83
CA ILE A 61 5.86 -11.66 -8.80
C ILE A 61 6.38 -12.64 -7.76
N ALA A 62 7.40 -13.41 -8.12
CA ALA A 62 7.98 -14.41 -7.25
C ALA A 62 9.41 -14.06 -6.80
N GLY A 63 9.91 -12.91 -7.18
CA GLY A 63 11.24 -12.44 -6.81
C GLY A 63 11.20 -11.14 -6.04
N PRO A 64 12.36 -10.53 -5.80
CA PRO A 64 12.44 -9.33 -4.96
C PRO A 64 11.77 -8.13 -5.61
N VAL A 65 11.08 -7.35 -4.79
CA VAL A 65 10.25 -6.23 -5.21
C VAL A 65 10.68 -4.97 -4.49
N GLU A 66 10.66 -3.86 -5.21
CA GLU A 66 10.74 -2.54 -4.60
C GLU A 66 9.35 -1.91 -4.67
N LEU A 67 8.91 -1.34 -3.56
CA LEU A 67 7.61 -0.69 -3.45
C LEU A 67 7.80 0.79 -3.18
N ARG A 68 7.16 1.64 -3.97
CA ARG A 68 7.18 3.09 -3.77
C ARG A 68 5.77 3.59 -3.57
N LEU A 69 5.54 4.24 -2.44
CA LEU A 69 4.22 4.75 -2.08
C LEU A 69 4.31 6.22 -1.73
N THR A 70 3.39 7.00 -2.28
CA THR A 70 3.19 8.38 -1.84
C THR A 70 1.73 8.52 -1.45
N PHE A 71 1.51 8.83 -0.18
CA PHE A 71 0.18 9.02 0.38
C PHE A 71 -0.16 10.50 0.39
N PHE A 72 -1.32 10.85 -0.13
CA PHE A 72 -1.83 12.21 -0.13
C PHE A 72 -3.00 12.29 0.84
N LEU A 73 -2.82 13.05 1.90
CA LEU A 73 -3.77 13.13 3.01
C LEU A 73 -4.56 14.43 2.94
N PRO A 74 -5.81 14.44 3.40
CA PRO A 74 -6.56 15.68 3.41
C PRO A 74 -5.89 16.71 4.32
N ARG A 75 -5.92 17.97 3.89
CA ARG A 75 -5.42 19.08 4.69
C ARG A 75 -6.60 19.75 5.37
N GLY A 76 -6.55 19.86 6.68
CA GLY A 76 -7.56 20.61 7.42
C GLY A 76 -7.49 22.10 7.08
N LYS A 77 -8.60 22.78 7.19
CA LYS A 77 -8.70 24.20 6.77
C LYS A 77 -7.73 25.11 7.51
N THR A 78 -7.41 24.79 8.76
CA THR A 78 -6.53 25.63 9.57
C THR A 78 -5.09 25.17 9.58
N VAL A 79 -4.78 24.09 8.86
CA VAL A 79 -3.43 23.53 8.84
C VAL A 79 -2.52 24.40 7.97
N ARG A 80 -1.40 24.84 8.54
CA ARG A 80 -0.45 25.70 7.87
C ARG A 80 0.86 25.03 7.52
N ARG A 81 1.19 23.92 8.17
CA ARG A 81 2.45 23.23 7.90
C ARG A 81 2.46 22.65 6.49
N ALA A 82 3.66 22.60 5.91
CA ALA A 82 3.80 22.11 4.53
C ALA A 82 3.66 20.60 4.42
N LEU A 83 4.07 19.85 5.45
CA LEU A 83 4.08 18.40 5.41
C LEU A 83 3.30 17.82 6.58
N PRO A 84 2.62 16.68 6.39
CA PRO A 84 1.78 16.10 7.42
C PRO A 84 2.62 15.36 8.47
N THR A 85 2.92 16.04 9.55
CA THR A 85 3.75 15.49 10.62
C THR A 85 2.93 14.90 11.77
N THR A 86 1.64 14.76 11.58
CA THR A 86 0.74 14.16 12.57
C THR A 86 0.23 12.82 12.08
N LYS A 87 -0.52 12.12 12.90
CA LYS A 87 -1.13 10.84 12.48
C LYS A 87 -1.92 11.03 11.19
N PRO A 88 -2.04 9.98 10.39
CA PRO A 88 -1.63 8.61 10.65
C PRO A 88 -0.15 8.36 10.38
N ASP A 89 0.38 7.29 11.00
CA ASP A 89 1.77 6.89 10.82
C ASP A 89 2.01 6.35 9.42
N LEU A 90 3.12 6.74 8.83
CA LEU A 90 3.47 6.35 7.46
C LEU A 90 3.57 4.83 7.29
N VAL A 91 4.23 4.16 8.23
CA VAL A 91 4.41 2.71 8.15
C VAL A 91 3.07 1.97 8.24
N LYS A 92 2.14 2.48 9.04
CA LYS A 92 0.81 1.86 9.16
C LYS A 92 -0.02 2.10 7.90
N LEU A 93 0.16 3.23 7.23
CA LEU A 93 -0.46 3.46 5.93
C LEU A 93 0.09 2.49 4.89
N ALA A 94 1.40 2.27 4.90
CA ALA A 94 2.04 1.35 3.97
C ALA A 94 1.57 -0.08 4.19
N ARG A 95 1.37 -0.49 5.45
CA ARG A 95 0.91 -1.84 5.76
C ARG A 95 -0.44 -2.17 5.11
N ALA A 96 -1.36 -1.22 5.15
CA ALA A 96 -2.67 -1.43 4.52
C ALA A 96 -2.54 -1.65 3.02
N VAL A 97 -1.64 -0.92 2.35
CA VAL A 97 -1.42 -1.07 0.92
C VAL A 97 -0.72 -2.39 0.62
N GLU A 98 0.29 -2.77 1.40
CA GLU A 98 0.98 -4.05 1.20
C GLU A 98 0.03 -5.22 1.28
N ASP A 99 -0.83 -5.22 2.29
CA ASP A 99 -1.82 -6.29 2.44
C ASP A 99 -2.78 -6.32 1.25
N SER A 100 -3.16 -5.15 0.75
CA SER A 100 -4.05 -5.06 -0.41
C SER A 100 -3.38 -5.61 -1.68
N LEU A 101 -2.10 -5.33 -1.87
CA LEU A 101 -1.37 -5.81 -3.04
C LEU A 101 -1.13 -7.32 -2.96
N THR A 102 -0.96 -7.85 -1.75
CA THR A 102 -0.90 -9.30 -1.55
C THR A 102 -2.25 -9.94 -1.89
N ASP A 103 -3.34 -9.35 -1.40
CA ASP A 103 -4.69 -9.84 -1.72
C ASP A 103 -4.97 -9.79 -3.22
N ALA A 104 -4.44 -8.79 -3.91
CA ALA A 104 -4.61 -8.66 -5.36
C ALA A 104 -3.68 -9.57 -6.16
N GLN A 105 -2.79 -10.27 -5.48
CA GLN A 105 -1.85 -11.19 -6.09
C GLN A 105 -0.88 -10.52 -7.06
N VAL A 106 -0.47 -9.31 -6.74
CA VAL A 106 0.59 -8.64 -7.45
C VAL A 106 1.92 -9.34 -7.17
N TRP A 107 2.09 -9.80 -5.96
CA TRP A 107 3.23 -10.63 -5.57
C TRP A 107 2.75 -11.83 -4.76
N ALA A 108 3.61 -12.84 -4.66
CA ALA A 108 3.25 -14.07 -3.98
C ALA A 108 3.14 -13.88 -2.47
N ASP A 109 3.98 -13.00 -1.91
CA ASP A 109 4.00 -12.77 -0.47
C ASP A 109 4.68 -11.43 -0.21
N ASP A 110 4.25 -10.72 0.83
CA ASP A 110 4.81 -9.41 1.13
C ASP A 110 6.25 -9.48 1.62
N SER A 111 6.74 -10.65 2.00
CA SER A 111 8.15 -10.84 2.34
C SER A 111 9.07 -10.63 1.14
N LEU A 112 8.52 -10.60 -0.08
CA LEU A 112 9.31 -10.30 -1.26
C LEU A 112 9.67 -8.82 -1.39
N VAL A 113 9.02 -7.96 -0.63
CA VAL A 113 9.34 -6.53 -0.63
C VAL A 113 10.64 -6.35 0.14
N VAL A 114 11.70 -6.01 -0.57
CA VAL A 114 13.03 -5.85 0.01
C VAL A 114 13.46 -4.39 0.08
N ASP A 115 12.70 -3.50 -0.54
CA ASP A 115 13.03 -2.09 -0.60
C ASP A 115 11.75 -1.29 -0.61
N GLU A 116 11.67 -0.25 0.20
CA GLU A 116 10.48 0.60 0.26
C GLU A 116 10.86 2.06 0.28
N HIS A 117 10.14 2.85 -0.50
CA HIS A 117 10.24 4.30 -0.47
C HIS A 117 8.85 4.85 -0.17
N LEU A 118 8.71 5.44 1.00
CA LEU A 118 7.40 5.85 1.53
C LEU A 118 7.38 7.36 1.76
N HIS A 119 6.30 8.00 1.35
CA HIS A 119 6.14 9.44 1.52
C HIS A 119 4.72 9.78 1.95
N LYS A 120 4.59 10.76 2.85
CA LYS A 120 3.32 11.40 3.20
C LYS A 120 3.33 12.83 2.71
N ARG A 121 2.26 13.24 2.06
CA ARG A 121 2.08 14.60 1.55
C ARG A 121 0.65 15.03 1.80
N TYR A 122 0.40 16.34 1.76
CA TYR A 122 -0.99 16.80 1.75
C TYR A 122 -1.53 16.72 0.33
N ALA A 123 -2.81 16.41 0.22
CA ALA A 123 -3.48 16.30 -1.05
C ALA A 123 -3.49 17.64 -1.78
N GLU A 124 -3.45 17.56 -3.09
CA GLU A 124 -3.52 18.70 -3.98
C GLU A 124 -4.77 18.55 -4.86
N GLU A 125 -4.70 18.97 -6.10
CA GLU A 125 -5.88 19.02 -6.95
C GLU A 125 -6.56 17.67 -7.17
N ALA A 126 -5.78 16.61 -7.26
CA ALA A 126 -6.35 15.28 -7.45
C ALA A 126 -7.03 14.73 -6.21
N GLY A 127 -6.92 15.42 -5.08
CA GLY A 127 -7.50 14.97 -3.83
C GLY A 127 -6.69 13.90 -3.13
N PRO A 128 -7.19 13.40 -1.99
CA PRO A 128 -6.47 12.37 -1.24
C PRO A 128 -6.44 11.05 -2.00
N GLY A 129 -5.40 10.28 -1.73
CA GLY A 129 -5.22 8.98 -2.37
C GLY A 129 -3.82 8.46 -2.16
N VAL A 130 -3.47 7.40 -2.90
CA VAL A 130 -2.13 6.85 -2.88
C VAL A 130 -1.65 6.59 -4.31
N ARG A 131 -0.41 7.00 -4.57
CA ARG A 131 0.30 6.60 -5.80
C ARG A 131 1.13 5.38 -5.45
N ILE A 132 0.94 4.31 -6.22
CA ILE A 132 1.62 3.03 -5.98
C ILE A 132 2.47 2.69 -7.18
N ARG A 133 3.77 2.47 -6.95
CA ARG A 133 4.65 1.92 -7.97
C ARG A 133 5.28 0.64 -7.43
N VAL A 134 5.26 -0.41 -8.25
CA VAL A 134 5.90 -1.68 -7.93
C VAL A 134 6.96 -1.93 -8.98
N LEU A 135 8.17 -2.22 -8.53
CA LEU A 135 9.29 -2.51 -9.41
C LEU A 135 9.75 -3.95 -9.18
N ASP A 136 9.91 -4.69 -10.26
CA ASP A 136 10.43 -6.06 -10.21
C ASP A 136 11.94 -5.97 -10.36
N LEU A 137 12.65 -6.23 -9.28
CA LEU A 137 14.10 -6.00 -9.23
C LEU A 137 14.90 -6.99 -10.06
N LEU A 138 14.28 -8.07 -10.52
CA LEU A 138 14.95 -9.01 -11.43
C LEU A 138 14.63 -8.74 -12.89
N GLY A 139 14.09 -7.56 -13.19
CA GLY A 139 13.92 -7.17 -14.58
C GLY A 139 12.62 -7.52 -15.21
N GLY A 140 11.64 -7.91 -14.44
CA GLY A 140 10.28 -8.05 -14.94
C GLY A 140 10.00 -9.32 -15.69
N THR A 141 10.96 -10.21 -15.87
CA THR A 141 10.66 -11.46 -16.51
C THR A 141 11.30 -12.58 -15.75
N ALA A 142 10.53 -13.58 -15.51
CA ALA A 142 11.04 -14.76 -14.85
C ALA A 142 12.08 -15.44 -15.69
N THR A 143 11.98 -15.26 -16.97
CA THR A 143 12.92 -15.93 -17.83
C THR A 143 14.28 -15.35 -17.75
N ALA A 144 14.37 -14.22 -17.20
CA ALA A 144 15.65 -13.63 -17.12
C ALA A 144 16.57 -14.28 -16.16
N ARG A 145 16.26 -15.36 -15.65
CA ARG A 145 16.99 -15.91 -14.76
C ARG A 145 18.00 -16.58 -15.18
N PRO A 146 18.86 -16.21 -15.11
CA PRO A 146 19.92 -16.83 -15.58
C PRO A 146 20.22 -17.87 -14.74
N GLY A 147 20.05 -18.35 -14.94
CA GLY A 147 20.39 -19.25 -14.30
C GLY A 147 21.26 -19.48 -13.49
N ARG A 148 21.26 -19.41 -13.42
CA ARG A 148 21.83 -19.67 -12.97
C ARG A 148 22.50 -20.16 -12.88
N GLY A 149 22.44 -20.12 -12.80
CA GLY A 149 23.45 -20.57 -12.67
C GLY A 149 23.56 -20.95 -12.56
#